data_da056f25ff30303ffeedea28356a1f41
#
_entry.id   da056f25ff30303ffeedea28356a1f41
#
_cell.length_a   1.000
_cell.length_b   1.000
_cell.length_c   1.000
_cell.angle_alpha   90.00
_cell.angle_beta   90.00
_cell.angle_gamma   90.00
#
_symmetry.space_group_name_H-M   'P 1'
#
loop_
_entity.id
_entity.type
_entity.pdbx_description
1 polymer ?
#
loop_
_entity_poly.entity_id
_entity_poly.type
_entity_poly.pdbx_seq_one_letter_code
_entity_poly.pdbx_strand_id
1 'polypeptide(L)'
;MTSRKQRIPFRDFSTLNAEDREMGERNKVNGEVVNIFKVLMQNPKLARNWSRFAGYILNGQSLPARDREILILRIGWLNQAAYEWEQHVRIGKAAGLSDDEIDRIGKGPKAGWDKHDAALLQAADDLREKSVVADETWNQLSQRYSVEQMMDAVFTIGQYNLVSWALNSFGVPLDDYLPGANKNA
;
A
#
# COMPACT_ATOMS: atom_id res chain seq x y z
N MET A 1 -12.63 -7.44 5.02
CA MET A 1 -12.36 -7.41 3.56
C MET A 1 -12.42 -8.83 3.03
N THR A 2 -12.94 -9.07 1.81
CA THR A 2 -13.09 -10.42 1.25
C THR A 2 -11.97 -10.69 0.25
N SER A 3 -11.35 -11.88 0.35
CA SER A 3 -10.41 -12.39 -0.66
C SER A 3 -11.14 -12.57 -2.00
N ARG A 4 -10.49 -12.20 -3.10
CA ARG A 4 -11.00 -12.35 -4.46
C ARG A 4 -10.38 -13.59 -5.11
N LYS A 5 -11.12 -14.21 -6.02
CA LYS A 5 -10.58 -15.35 -6.81
C LYS A 5 -9.36 -14.88 -7.61
N GLN A 6 -8.27 -15.64 -7.54
CA GLN A 6 -7.08 -15.40 -8.34
C GLN A 6 -7.40 -15.49 -9.83
N ARG A 7 -6.97 -14.47 -10.60
CA ARG A 7 -7.19 -14.37 -12.05
C ARG A 7 -5.90 -14.48 -12.84
N ILE A 8 -4.79 -13.97 -12.26
CA ILE A 8 -3.46 -14.07 -12.85
C ILE A 8 -2.66 -15.10 -12.05
N PRO A 9 -2.20 -16.20 -12.68
CA PRO A 9 -1.42 -17.23 -11.99
C PRO A 9 -0.05 -16.67 -11.54
N PHE A 10 0.56 -17.33 -10.58
CA PHE A 10 1.94 -17.07 -10.23
C PHE A 10 2.89 -17.40 -11.40
N ARG A 11 3.91 -16.57 -11.56
CA ARG A 11 4.97 -16.83 -12.52
C ARG A 11 5.87 -17.96 -12.03
N ASP A 12 6.18 -18.91 -12.89
CA ASP A 12 7.26 -19.86 -12.65
C ASP A 12 8.61 -19.15 -12.84
N PHE A 13 9.30 -18.93 -11.73
CA PHE A 13 10.59 -18.25 -11.71
C PHE A 13 11.71 -19.04 -12.40
N SER A 14 11.56 -20.37 -12.56
CA SER A 14 12.53 -21.20 -13.29
C SER A 14 12.59 -20.81 -14.78
N THR A 15 11.52 -20.25 -15.33
CA THR A 15 11.40 -19.84 -16.73
C THR A 15 11.89 -18.41 -16.99
N LEU A 16 12.29 -17.67 -15.97
CA LEU A 16 12.80 -16.30 -16.09
C LEU A 16 14.31 -16.32 -16.42
N ASN A 17 14.78 -15.29 -17.14
CA ASN A 17 16.20 -15.02 -17.23
C ASN A 17 16.80 -14.65 -15.87
N ALA A 18 18.11 -14.64 -15.74
CA ALA A 18 18.76 -14.42 -14.45
C ALA A 18 18.43 -13.05 -13.82
N GLU A 19 18.40 -11.99 -14.63
CA GLU A 19 18.12 -10.61 -14.17
C GLU A 19 16.70 -10.48 -13.61
N ASP A 20 15.70 -11.00 -14.34
CA ASP A 20 14.30 -10.94 -13.93
C ASP A 20 14.04 -11.82 -12.71
N ARG A 21 14.70 -12.98 -12.64
CA ARG A 21 14.62 -13.87 -11.47
C ARG A 21 15.17 -13.18 -10.23
N GLU A 22 16.36 -12.60 -10.32
CA GLU A 22 16.98 -11.87 -9.21
C GLU A 22 16.13 -10.70 -8.74
N MET A 23 15.53 -9.94 -9.67
CA MET A 23 14.63 -8.83 -9.32
C MET A 23 13.42 -9.32 -8.51
N GLY A 24 12.79 -10.42 -8.90
CA GLY A 24 11.69 -11.00 -8.14
C GLY A 24 12.14 -11.51 -6.77
N GLU A 25 13.27 -12.19 -6.71
CA GLU A 25 13.82 -12.78 -5.49
C GLU A 25 14.30 -11.77 -4.45
N ARG A 26 14.60 -10.53 -4.82
CA ARG A 26 14.89 -9.43 -3.88
C ARG A 26 13.68 -9.08 -2.99
N ASN A 27 12.48 -9.50 -3.38
CA ASN A 27 11.23 -9.22 -2.67
C ASN A 27 10.76 -10.45 -1.87
N LYS A 28 11.66 -11.01 -1.05
CA LYS A 28 11.37 -12.14 -0.17
C LYS A 28 11.05 -11.69 1.25
N VAL A 29 10.07 -12.34 1.84
CA VAL A 29 9.75 -12.28 3.27
C VAL A 29 9.76 -13.72 3.77
N ASN A 30 10.47 -13.99 4.87
CA ASN A 30 10.64 -15.35 5.43
C ASN A 30 11.16 -16.40 4.40
N GLY A 31 11.99 -15.95 3.45
CA GLY A 31 12.57 -16.82 2.40
C GLY A 31 11.70 -17.01 1.15
N GLU A 32 10.45 -16.61 1.18
CA GLU A 32 9.50 -16.71 0.05
C GLU A 32 9.29 -15.37 -0.65
N VAL A 33 9.23 -15.39 -1.99
CA VAL A 33 8.85 -14.22 -2.78
C VAL A 33 7.40 -13.87 -2.48
N VAL A 34 7.12 -12.60 -2.14
CA VAL A 34 5.75 -12.17 -1.83
C VAL A 34 4.84 -12.28 -3.05
N ASN A 35 3.59 -12.64 -2.83
CA ASN A 35 2.66 -13.05 -3.88
C ASN A 35 2.38 -11.96 -4.93
N ILE A 36 2.39 -10.68 -4.54
CA ILE A 36 2.29 -9.58 -5.51
C ILE A 36 3.40 -9.66 -6.56
N PHE A 37 4.66 -9.99 -6.16
CA PHE A 37 5.75 -10.14 -7.11
C PHE A 37 5.65 -11.43 -7.91
N LYS A 38 5.15 -12.53 -7.33
CA LYS A 38 4.86 -13.76 -8.10
C LYS A 38 3.88 -13.48 -9.24
N VAL A 39 2.92 -12.58 -9.04
CA VAL A 39 1.95 -12.15 -10.08
C VAL A 39 2.56 -11.14 -11.04
N LEU A 40 3.22 -10.08 -10.53
CA LEU A 40 3.80 -9.02 -11.37
C LEU A 40 4.87 -9.54 -12.35
N MET A 41 5.58 -10.61 -11.97
CA MET A 41 6.58 -11.25 -12.83
C MET A 41 5.98 -11.97 -14.06
N GLN A 42 4.66 -12.00 -14.24
CA GLN A 42 4.05 -12.30 -15.54
C GLN A 42 4.39 -11.23 -16.61
N ASN A 43 4.70 -10.00 -16.16
CA ASN A 43 5.21 -8.93 -17.02
C ASN A 43 6.46 -8.28 -16.37
N PRO A 44 7.65 -8.86 -16.56
CA PRO A 44 8.88 -8.38 -15.92
C PRO A 44 9.21 -6.91 -16.25
N LYS A 45 8.88 -6.46 -17.47
CA LYS A 45 9.08 -5.05 -17.86
C LYS A 45 8.22 -4.10 -17.03
N LEU A 46 6.95 -4.44 -16.81
CA LEU A 46 6.07 -3.68 -15.92
C LEU A 46 6.58 -3.72 -14.48
N ALA A 47 6.89 -4.91 -13.97
CA ALA A 47 7.40 -5.10 -12.61
C ALA A 47 8.64 -4.24 -12.34
N ARG A 48 9.59 -4.20 -13.26
CA ARG A 48 10.83 -3.41 -13.15
C ARG A 48 10.57 -1.90 -13.07
N ASN A 49 9.72 -1.37 -13.94
CA ASN A 49 9.44 0.07 -13.97
C ASN A 49 8.60 0.49 -12.75
N TRP A 50 7.62 -0.31 -12.39
CA TRP A 50 6.81 -0.06 -11.21
C TRP A 50 7.62 -0.14 -9.92
N SER A 51 8.50 -1.13 -9.76
CA SER A 51 9.32 -1.32 -8.56
C SER A 51 10.23 -0.13 -8.25
N ARG A 52 10.69 0.61 -9.27
CA ARG A 52 11.48 1.83 -9.06
C ARG A 52 10.66 2.90 -8.36
N PHE A 53 9.44 3.13 -8.84
CA PHE A 53 8.53 4.11 -8.23
C PHE A 53 8.02 3.63 -6.86
N ALA A 54 7.62 2.37 -6.75
CA ALA A 54 7.20 1.78 -5.48
C ALA A 54 8.31 1.83 -4.43
N GLY A 55 9.56 1.59 -4.83
CA GLY A 55 10.73 1.69 -3.97
C GLY A 55 10.96 3.11 -3.44
N TYR A 56 10.76 4.13 -4.29
CA TYR A 56 10.80 5.53 -3.87
C TYR A 56 9.70 5.82 -2.81
N ILE A 57 8.47 5.44 -3.11
CA ILE A 57 7.34 5.66 -2.19
C ILE A 57 7.53 4.95 -0.84
N LEU A 58 8.11 3.76 -0.81
CA LEU A 58 8.30 3.04 0.45
C LEU A 58 9.53 3.50 1.26
N ASN A 59 10.62 3.86 0.57
CA ASN A 59 11.92 4.00 1.22
C ASN A 59 12.68 5.28 0.88
N GLY A 60 12.29 6.00 -0.18
CA GLY A 60 13.03 7.14 -0.70
C GLY A 60 12.39 8.50 -0.48
N GLN A 61 11.14 8.54 -0.08
CA GLN A 61 10.37 9.78 0.13
C GLN A 61 10.63 10.41 1.51
N SER A 62 10.17 11.65 1.67
CA SER A 62 10.44 12.50 2.85
C SER A 62 9.38 12.44 3.95
N LEU A 63 8.25 11.73 3.75
CA LEU A 63 7.23 11.58 4.79
C LEU A 63 7.74 10.75 5.98
N PRO A 64 7.34 11.11 7.22
CA PRO A 64 7.51 10.22 8.35
C PRO A 64 6.87 8.84 8.06
N ALA A 65 7.56 7.76 8.43
CA ALA A 65 7.11 6.40 8.14
C ALA A 65 5.68 6.12 8.65
N ARG A 66 5.35 6.63 9.85
CA ARG A 66 4.01 6.48 10.44
C ARG A 66 2.94 7.19 9.59
N ASP A 67 3.20 8.42 9.17
CA ASP A 67 2.25 9.21 8.38
C ASP A 67 2.01 8.55 7.01
N ARG A 68 3.08 8.06 6.38
CA ARG A 68 3.00 7.26 5.14
C ARG A 68 2.08 6.05 5.32
N GLU A 69 2.23 5.29 6.39
CA GLU A 69 1.41 4.10 6.62
C GLU A 69 -0.06 4.44 6.92
N ILE A 70 -0.35 5.58 7.55
CA ILE A 70 -1.74 6.08 7.70
C ILE A 70 -2.39 6.29 6.33
N LEU A 71 -1.69 6.95 5.40
CA LEU A 71 -2.18 7.18 4.04
C LEU A 71 -2.41 5.87 3.29
N ILE A 72 -1.45 4.95 3.35
CA ILE A 72 -1.51 3.66 2.66
C ILE A 72 -2.65 2.80 3.21
N LEU A 73 -2.73 2.66 4.51
CA LEU A 73 -3.79 1.88 5.16
C LEU A 73 -5.17 2.48 4.86
N ARG A 74 -5.32 3.82 4.89
CA ARG A 74 -6.60 4.44 4.59
C ARG A 74 -7.06 4.17 3.17
N ILE A 75 -6.21 4.38 2.17
CA ILE A 75 -6.60 4.11 0.77
C ILE A 75 -6.83 2.62 0.51
N GLY A 76 -6.04 1.75 1.13
CA GLY A 76 -6.25 0.29 1.09
C GLY A 76 -7.61 -0.13 1.66
N TRP A 77 -8.00 0.47 2.79
CA TRP A 77 -9.33 0.28 3.40
C TRP A 77 -10.45 0.73 2.48
N LEU A 78 -10.37 1.94 1.95
CA LEU A 78 -11.38 2.52 1.04
C LEU A 78 -11.57 1.67 -0.23
N ASN A 79 -10.51 1.08 -0.72
CA ASN A 79 -10.53 0.17 -1.88
C ASN A 79 -10.87 -1.29 -1.54
N GLN A 80 -11.06 -1.63 -0.26
CA GLN A 80 -11.28 -3.01 0.20
C GLN A 80 -10.18 -3.97 -0.28
N ALA A 81 -8.93 -3.51 -0.27
CA ALA A 81 -7.77 -4.27 -0.74
C ALA A 81 -7.17 -5.09 0.41
N ALA A 82 -7.68 -6.31 0.61
CA ALA A 82 -7.29 -7.17 1.72
C ALA A 82 -5.78 -7.44 1.77
N TYR A 83 -5.15 -7.74 0.62
CA TYR A 83 -3.72 -7.99 0.55
C TYR A 83 -2.90 -6.78 1.02
N GLU A 84 -3.22 -5.59 0.49
CA GLU A 84 -2.54 -4.35 0.85
C GLU A 84 -2.72 -4.03 2.34
N TRP A 85 -3.95 -4.16 2.84
CA TRP A 85 -4.27 -3.94 4.24
C TRP A 85 -3.42 -4.83 5.17
N GLU A 86 -3.42 -6.14 4.96
CA GLU A 86 -2.70 -7.07 5.83
C GLU A 86 -1.17 -6.86 5.78
N GLN A 87 -0.61 -6.57 4.62
CA GLN A 87 0.80 -6.24 4.49
C GLN A 87 1.15 -4.95 5.27
N HIS A 88 0.34 -3.90 5.08
CA HIS A 88 0.62 -2.59 5.66
C HIS A 88 0.23 -2.46 7.13
N VAL A 89 -0.68 -3.28 7.66
CA VAL A 89 -0.87 -3.43 9.12
C VAL A 89 0.44 -3.84 9.79
N ARG A 90 1.14 -4.81 9.25
CA ARG A 90 2.44 -5.24 9.78
C ARG A 90 3.50 -4.13 9.69
N ILE A 91 3.58 -3.45 8.56
CA ILE A 91 4.55 -2.36 8.34
C ILE A 91 4.20 -1.15 9.22
N GLY A 92 2.93 -0.80 9.32
CA GLY A 92 2.43 0.29 10.15
C GLY A 92 2.73 0.09 11.64
N LYS A 93 2.56 -1.14 12.14
CA LYS A 93 2.98 -1.49 13.51
C LYS A 93 4.47 -1.28 13.72
N ALA A 94 5.30 -1.69 12.77
CA ALA A 94 6.74 -1.45 12.82
C ALA A 94 7.09 0.04 12.72
N ALA A 95 6.25 0.86 12.09
CA ALA A 95 6.36 2.32 12.01
C ALA A 95 5.77 3.05 13.23
N GLY A 96 5.23 2.32 14.23
CA GLY A 96 4.75 2.85 15.50
C GLY A 96 3.23 3.04 15.60
N LEU A 97 2.44 2.53 14.64
CA LEU A 97 0.97 2.50 14.77
C LEU A 97 0.53 1.44 15.78
N SER A 98 -0.33 1.82 16.72
CA SER A 98 -1.00 0.91 17.65
C SER A 98 -2.17 0.18 16.98
N ASP A 99 -2.62 -0.92 17.59
CA ASP A 99 -3.81 -1.65 17.13
C ASP A 99 -5.07 -0.76 17.13
N ASP A 100 -5.23 0.10 18.16
CA ASP A 100 -6.33 1.06 18.24
C ASP A 100 -6.28 2.08 17.08
N GLU A 101 -5.10 2.61 16.75
CA GLU A 101 -4.95 3.53 15.61
C GLU A 101 -5.28 2.83 14.28
N ILE A 102 -4.83 1.60 14.08
CA ILE A 102 -5.15 0.81 12.89
C ILE A 102 -6.67 0.61 12.76
N ASP A 103 -7.35 0.26 13.85
CA ASP A 103 -8.81 0.14 13.87
C ASP A 103 -9.51 1.47 13.55
N ARG A 104 -8.98 2.59 14.05
CA ARG A 104 -9.51 3.93 13.80
C ARG A 104 -9.26 4.40 12.36
N ILE A 105 -8.17 3.98 11.71
CA ILE A 105 -7.94 4.23 10.27
C ILE A 105 -9.12 3.71 9.46
N GLY A 106 -9.60 2.49 9.75
CA GLY A 106 -10.79 1.93 9.12
C GLY A 106 -12.06 2.78 9.31
N LYS A 107 -12.22 3.39 10.50
CA LYS A 107 -13.37 4.25 10.83
C LYS A 107 -13.30 5.64 10.19
N GLY A 108 -12.10 6.11 9.82
CA GLY A 108 -11.88 7.34 9.08
C GLY A 108 -11.51 8.57 9.91
N PRO A 109 -11.48 9.76 9.27
CA PRO A 109 -10.92 10.98 9.86
C PRO A 109 -11.65 11.49 11.11
N LYS A 110 -12.90 11.07 11.32
CA LYS A 110 -13.71 11.50 12.48
C LYS A 110 -13.57 10.58 13.71
N ALA A 111 -12.66 9.64 13.71
CA ALA A 111 -12.52 8.61 14.75
C ALA A 111 -11.64 9.04 15.95
N GLY A 112 -11.60 10.33 16.29
CA GLY A 112 -10.89 10.81 17.49
C GLY A 112 -9.38 11.01 17.29
N TRP A 113 -8.98 11.47 16.12
CA TRP A 113 -7.60 11.82 15.76
C TRP A 113 -7.25 13.25 16.17
N ASP A 114 -5.96 13.55 16.29
CA ASP A 114 -5.52 14.93 16.26
C ASP A 114 -5.75 15.56 14.87
N LYS A 115 -5.56 16.88 14.76
CA LYS A 115 -5.86 17.60 13.52
C LYS A 115 -5.00 17.15 12.36
N HIS A 116 -3.74 16.74 12.60
CA HIS A 116 -2.82 16.34 11.54
C HIS A 116 -3.19 14.95 11.02
N ASP A 117 -3.35 13.98 11.89
CA ASP A 117 -3.71 12.61 11.53
C ASP A 117 -5.11 12.56 10.86
N ALA A 118 -6.06 13.36 11.37
CA ALA A 118 -7.36 13.51 10.72
C ALA A 118 -7.23 14.05 9.29
N ALA A 119 -6.34 15.03 9.06
CA ALA A 119 -6.11 15.58 7.73
C ALA A 119 -5.41 14.60 6.79
N LEU A 120 -4.53 13.72 7.28
CA LEU A 120 -3.95 12.61 6.47
C LEU A 120 -5.04 11.67 5.96
N LEU A 121 -5.91 11.23 6.85
CA LEU A 121 -7.02 10.35 6.49
C LEU A 121 -8.00 11.04 5.53
N GLN A 122 -8.30 12.32 5.79
CA GLN A 122 -9.17 13.11 4.94
C GLN A 122 -8.58 13.31 3.53
N ALA A 123 -7.26 13.47 3.39
CA ALA A 123 -6.61 13.58 2.08
C ALA A 123 -6.81 12.31 1.24
N ALA A 124 -6.74 11.12 1.86
CA ALA A 124 -7.02 9.88 1.17
C ALA A 124 -8.50 9.77 0.76
N ASP A 125 -9.44 10.19 1.64
CA ASP A 125 -10.87 10.24 1.35
C ASP A 125 -11.17 11.21 0.19
N ASP A 126 -10.62 12.43 0.24
CA ASP A 126 -10.80 13.45 -0.79
C ASP A 126 -10.30 12.97 -2.17
N LEU A 127 -9.08 12.43 -2.23
CA LEU A 127 -8.52 11.92 -3.48
C LEU A 127 -9.32 10.73 -4.02
N ARG A 128 -9.82 9.87 -3.15
CA ARG A 128 -10.63 8.71 -3.53
C ARG A 128 -12.00 9.11 -4.09
N GLU A 129 -12.62 10.13 -3.51
CA GLU A 129 -13.98 10.57 -3.86
C GLU A 129 -14.00 11.63 -4.96
N LYS A 130 -13.06 12.59 -4.91
CA LYS A 130 -13.10 13.82 -5.71
C LYS A 130 -11.91 13.99 -6.66
N SER A 131 -10.89 13.11 -6.56
CA SER A 131 -9.63 13.22 -7.32
C SER A 131 -8.83 14.50 -7.04
N VAL A 132 -9.09 15.18 -5.93
CA VAL A 132 -8.41 16.40 -5.48
C VAL A 132 -8.46 16.47 -3.96
N VAL A 133 -7.36 16.90 -3.32
CA VAL A 133 -7.35 17.22 -1.89
C VAL A 133 -8.06 18.55 -1.68
N ALA A 134 -9.06 18.61 -0.81
CA ALA A 134 -9.79 19.83 -0.50
C ALA A 134 -8.87 20.89 0.12
N ASP A 135 -9.17 22.17 -0.14
CA ASP A 135 -8.33 23.30 0.34
C ASP A 135 -8.15 23.29 1.86
N GLU A 136 -9.19 22.96 2.63
CA GLU A 136 -9.11 22.86 4.08
C GLU A 136 -8.09 21.78 4.52
N THR A 137 -8.17 20.59 3.91
CA THR A 137 -7.26 19.47 4.15
C THR A 137 -5.84 19.86 3.75
N TRP A 138 -5.67 20.46 2.56
CA TRP A 138 -4.40 20.93 2.06
C TRP A 138 -3.74 21.94 3.01
N ASN A 139 -4.51 22.95 3.41
CA ASN A 139 -4.03 23.99 4.33
C ASN A 139 -3.65 23.42 5.71
N GLN A 140 -4.37 22.42 6.20
CA GLN A 140 -4.04 21.76 7.47
C GLN A 140 -2.73 20.97 7.37
N LEU A 141 -2.51 20.20 6.30
CA LEU A 141 -1.27 19.45 6.09
C LEU A 141 -0.06 20.36 5.86
N SER A 142 -0.21 21.43 5.07
CA SER A 142 0.87 22.37 4.75
C SER A 142 1.35 23.20 5.95
N GLN A 143 0.63 23.20 7.09
CA GLN A 143 1.16 23.77 8.35
C GLN A 143 2.35 23.00 8.89
N ARG A 144 2.48 21.73 8.52
CA ARG A 144 3.49 20.81 9.06
C ARG A 144 4.41 20.26 7.98
N TYR A 145 3.90 20.11 6.77
CA TYR A 145 4.61 19.52 5.65
C TYR A 145 5.25 20.56 4.73
N SER A 146 6.45 20.25 4.27
CA SER A 146 7.09 20.96 3.15
C SER A 146 6.34 20.66 1.85
N VAL A 147 6.64 21.43 0.80
CA VAL A 147 6.11 21.19 -0.55
C VAL A 147 6.45 19.78 -1.03
N GLU A 148 7.68 19.30 -0.76
CA GLU A 148 8.11 17.94 -1.10
C GLU A 148 7.24 16.90 -0.39
N GLN A 149 7.01 17.04 0.91
CA GLN A 149 6.16 16.13 1.66
C GLN A 149 4.70 16.16 1.22
N MET A 150 4.17 17.31 0.82
CA MET A 150 2.84 17.42 0.23
C MET A 150 2.73 16.65 -1.09
N MET A 151 3.76 16.73 -1.95
CA MET A 151 3.84 15.93 -3.17
C MET A 151 3.91 14.44 -2.85
N ASP A 152 4.77 14.04 -1.93
CA ASP A 152 4.93 12.66 -1.49
C ASP A 152 3.61 12.08 -0.95
N ALA A 153 2.83 12.87 -0.19
CA ALA A 153 1.54 12.43 0.33
C ALA A 153 0.54 12.12 -0.80
N VAL A 154 0.41 13.01 -1.77
CA VAL A 154 -0.49 12.80 -2.93
C VAL A 154 -0.04 11.59 -3.76
N PHE A 155 1.26 11.48 -4.04
CA PHE A 155 1.81 10.36 -4.81
C PHE A 155 1.71 9.03 -4.05
N THR A 156 1.84 9.04 -2.72
CA THR A 156 1.65 7.83 -1.90
C THR A 156 0.21 7.33 -2.00
N ILE A 157 -0.79 8.19 -1.83
CA ILE A 157 -2.19 7.81 -1.95
C ILE A 157 -2.49 7.29 -3.37
N GLY A 158 -2.03 8.01 -4.40
CA GLY A 158 -2.23 7.63 -5.81
C GLY A 158 -1.59 6.28 -6.15
N GLN A 159 -0.35 6.05 -5.71
CA GLN A 159 0.36 4.79 -5.90
C GLN A 159 -0.39 3.62 -5.27
N TYR A 160 -0.82 3.76 -4.02
CA TYR A 160 -1.51 2.68 -3.32
C TYR A 160 -2.98 2.50 -3.75
N ASN A 161 -3.60 3.52 -4.31
CA ASN A 161 -4.86 3.37 -5.02
C ASN A 161 -4.69 2.48 -6.27
N LEU A 162 -3.64 2.72 -7.07
CA LEU A 162 -3.28 1.88 -8.23
C LEU A 162 -2.95 0.45 -7.80
N VAL A 163 -2.16 0.27 -6.74
CA VAL A 163 -1.79 -1.06 -6.21
C VAL A 163 -3.04 -1.81 -5.76
N SER A 164 -3.93 -1.17 -5.00
CA SER A 164 -5.21 -1.74 -4.59
C SER A 164 -6.04 -2.24 -5.78
N TRP A 165 -6.12 -1.45 -6.85
CA TRP A 165 -6.83 -1.86 -8.07
C TRP A 165 -6.20 -3.07 -8.73
N ALA A 166 -4.87 -3.11 -8.81
CA ALA A 166 -4.13 -4.24 -9.38
C ALA A 166 -4.35 -5.51 -8.53
N LEU A 167 -4.12 -5.43 -7.22
CA LEU A 167 -4.29 -6.54 -6.29
C LEU A 167 -5.71 -7.12 -6.34
N ASN A 168 -6.71 -6.25 -6.30
CA ASN A 168 -8.12 -6.64 -6.37
C ASN A 168 -8.48 -7.23 -7.73
N SER A 169 -8.00 -6.64 -8.84
CA SER A 169 -8.34 -7.09 -10.19
C SER A 169 -7.67 -8.40 -10.55
N PHE A 170 -6.41 -8.59 -10.10
CA PHE A 170 -5.66 -9.83 -10.35
C PHE A 170 -6.05 -10.94 -9.38
N GLY A 171 -6.70 -10.58 -8.26
CA GLY A 171 -7.06 -11.51 -7.21
C GLY A 171 -5.83 -12.10 -6.52
N VAL A 172 -4.85 -11.23 -6.16
CA VAL A 172 -3.62 -11.68 -5.51
C VAL A 172 -3.96 -12.26 -4.13
N PRO A 173 -3.69 -13.56 -3.87
CA PRO A 173 -3.95 -14.16 -2.57
C PRO A 173 -2.99 -13.62 -1.51
N LEU A 174 -3.40 -13.65 -0.25
CA LEU A 174 -2.54 -13.31 0.88
C LEU A 174 -1.32 -14.22 0.92
N ASP A 175 -0.17 -13.67 1.34
CA ASP A 175 1.00 -14.48 1.63
C ASP A 175 0.75 -15.34 2.89
N ASP A 176 1.31 -16.56 2.93
CA ASP A 176 1.03 -17.57 3.97
C ASP A 176 1.35 -17.12 5.40
N TYR A 177 2.23 -16.14 5.54
CA TYR A 177 2.59 -15.57 6.84
C TYR A 177 1.62 -14.49 7.34
N LEU A 178 0.67 -14.04 6.52
CA LEU A 178 -0.29 -13.00 6.88
C LEU A 178 -1.52 -13.59 7.59
N PRO A 179 -2.11 -12.84 8.55
CA PRO A 179 -3.40 -13.20 9.11
C PRO A 179 -4.46 -13.36 8.03
N GLY A 180 -5.33 -14.37 8.18
CA GLY A 180 -6.40 -14.61 7.21
C GLY A 180 -5.99 -15.29 5.90
N ALA A 181 -4.70 -15.64 5.71
CA ALA A 181 -4.28 -16.49 4.61
C ALA A 181 -4.98 -17.86 4.68
N ASN A 182 -5.60 -18.27 3.58
CA ASN A 182 -6.17 -19.62 3.46
C ASN A 182 -5.02 -20.62 3.34
N LYS A 183 -4.64 -21.27 4.45
CA LYS A 183 -3.58 -22.29 4.48
C LYS A 183 -3.97 -23.60 3.77
N ASN A 184 -5.16 -23.67 3.18
CA ASN A 184 -5.74 -24.89 2.56
C ASN A 184 -6.20 -24.64 1.11
N ALA A 185 -5.57 -23.75 0.36
CA ALA A 185 -5.88 -23.57 -1.07
C ALA A 185 -4.87 -24.28 -1.96
#